data_0c3a19097f7f210f28073071b0f32ec4
#
_entry.id   0c3a19097f7f210f28073071b0f32ec4
#
_cell.length_a   1.000
_cell.length_b   1.000
_cell.length_c   1.000
_cell.angle_alpha   90.00
_cell.angle_beta   90.00
_cell.angle_gamma   90.00
#
_symmetry.space_group_name_H-M   'P 1'
#
loop_
_entity.id
_entity.type
_entity.pdbx_description
1 polymer ?
#
loop_
_entity_poly.entity_id
_entity_poly.type
_entity_poly.pdbx_seq_one_letter_code
_entity_poly.pdbx_strand_id
1 'polypeptide(L)'
;MKRHFAAIFVCVAVLLASFTGCYSPQENAPSVPTAPTQAAQTESGSGAEEPVEIKTYPLPEENVRANIIYAPSPSTGGFWTFAVFNASSIQAYDPVTRTSYIPCYQAGCKHNDESCTAYFGKEITALAEYRGNFYAMICYNDDTASALVTRPVSGGPLEVLARWEPENENEVRRCGFYGLSFGKAYLTVAKETFVMEDGQEELADEEYSDCYLDLETGELVEYMADEDGYLPYMHGVWGDIAVFQDWYADRPDGTPVKRDGSEDYNFRLYSKNLRTGEEKTIVDVTENFIWTADPHVSWGQYTVYQVDRSIYVYDMERQTAKEVFTYDQDWEQYNYSIMDGHVSAICGTEDRCFAWVIDVTDGSVIELDTLGGDVMPFSAHYECNGYFVGLLHASNNADQYYISKEDFYRSNYDAAFR
;
A
#
# COMPACT_ATOMS: atom_id res chain seq x y z
N MET A 1 -16.13 -26.31 -0.50
CA MET A 1 -16.16 -25.67 0.81
C MET A 1 -14.82 -25.05 1.24
N LYS A 2 -13.93 -24.59 0.37
CA LYS A 2 -12.65 -23.91 0.68
C LYS A 2 -12.17 -22.99 -0.43
N ARG A 3 -13.03 -22.59 -1.39
CA ARG A 3 -12.59 -21.89 -2.61
C ARG A 3 -13.04 -20.44 -2.74
N HIS A 4 -14.02 -19.95 -1.98
CA HIS A 4 -14.58 -18.60 -2.14
C HIS A 4 -14.11 -17.59 -1.10
N PHE A 5 -13.48 -17.99 0.02
CA PHE A 5 -12.70 -17.06 0.86
C PHE A 5 -11.49 -16.45 0.13
N ALA A 6 -11.31 -16.81 -1.14
CA ALA A 6 -10.12 -16.48 -1.90
C ALA A 6 -10.14 -15.09 -2.56
N ALA A 7 -11.26 -14.47 -2.87
CA ALA A 7 -11.20 -13.30 -3.75
C ALA A 7 -10.74 -12.02 -3.03
N ILE A 8 -11.28 -11.66 -1.88
CA ILE A 8 -10.77 -10.50 -1.11
C ILE A 8 -9.51 -10.87 -0.33
N PHE A 9 -9.44 -12.08 0.25
CA PHE A 9 -8.22 -12.59 0.86
C PHE A 9 -7.12 -12.91 -0.16
N VAL A 10 -7.43 -13.19 -1.41
CA VAL A 10 -6.42 -13.39 -2.46
C VAL A 10 -5.76 -12.08 -2.85
N CYS A 11 -6.47 -10.95 -2.95
CA CYS A 11 -5.79 -9.66 -3.13
C CYS A 11 -4.90 -9.30 -1.93
N VAL A 12 -5.29 -9.63 -0.70
CA VAL A 12 -4.48 -9.36 0.51
C VAL A 12 -3.51 -10.50 0.81
N ALA A 13 -3.86 -11.77 0.55
CA ALA A 13 -2.97 -12.92 0.78
C ALA A 13 -1.96 -13.14 -0.34
N VAL A 14 -2.26 -12.72 -1.58
CA VAL A 14 -1.25 -12.65 -2.66
C VAL A 14 -0.23 -11.56 -2.34
N LEU A 15 -0.61 -10.46 -1.70
CA LEU A 15 0.31 -9.45 -1.17
C LEU A 15 1.24 -9.99 -0.07
N LEU A 16 0.81 -11.00 0.70
CA LEU A 16 1.65 -11.63 1.74
C LEU A 16 2.40 -12.89 1.24
N ALA A 17 1.91 -13.57 0.21
CA ALA A 17 2.51 -14.80 -0.31
C ALA A 17 3.60 -14.57 -1.36
N SER A 18 3.64 -13.40 -2.00
CA SER A 18 4.69 -13.05 -2.96
C SER A 18 6.06 -12.80 -2.32
N PHE A 19 6.11 -12.70 -0.97
CA PHE A 19 7.36 -12.52 -0.21
C PHE A 19 7.85 -13.80 0.50
N THR A 20 7.13 -14.92 0.40
CA THR A 20 7.64 -16.21 0.86
C THR A 20 8.20 -17.00 -0.31
N GLY A 21 9.30 -16.51 -0.87
CA GLY A 21 10.19 -17.32 -1.71
C GLY A 21 10.52 -18.62 -0.98
N CYS A 22 10.39 -19.74 -1.65
CA CYS A 22 10.57 -21.10 -1.17
C CYS A 22 11.78 -21.26 -0.24
N TYR A 23 11.54 -21.30 1.07
CA TYR A 23 12.57 -21.71 2.02
C TYR A 23 12.44 -23.22 2.27
N SER A 24 13.28 -24.01 1.63
CA SER A 24 13.55 -25.40 2.05
C SER A 24 14.68 -25.36 3.07
N PRO A 25 14.53 -25.93 4.27
CA PRO A 25 15.62 -26.01 5.22
C PRO A 25 16.67 -27.00 4.69
N GLN A 26 17.83 -26.51 4.34
CA GLN A 26 18.99 -27.33 3.99
C GLN A 26 19.83 -27.55 5.26
N GLU A 27 19.87 -28.79 5.72
CA GLU A 27 20.81 -29.25 6.74
C GLU A 27 22.24 -29.29 6.20
N ASN A 28 23.16 -28.81 7.05
CA ASN A 28 24.61 -29.07 7.01
C ASN A 28 25.45 -28.33 5.94
N ALA A 29 26.04 -27.22 6.35
CA ALA A 29 27.19 -26.65 5.67
C ALA A 29 28.51 -27.19 6.24
N PRO A 30 29.44 -27.67 5.44
CA PRO A 30 30.82 -27.90 5.83
C PRO A 30 31.68 -26.64 5.74
N SER A 31 32.64 -26.55 6.65
CA SER A 31 33.64 -25.51 6.85
C SER A 31 34.37 -25.03 5.57
N VAL A 32 34.45 -23.70 5.43
CA VAL A 32 35.17 -22.98 4.37
C VAL A 32 36.67 -22.98 4.65
N PRO A 33 37.53 -23.29 3.67
CA PRO A 33 38.95 -23.03 3.72
C PRO A 33 39.25 -21.58 3.27
N THR A 34 40.05 -20.91 4.05
CA THR A 34 40.61 -19.58 3.77
C THR A 34 41.50 -19.61 2.52
N ALA A 35 41.23 -18.80 1.53
CA ALA A 35 42.07 -18.58 0.36
C ALA A 35 42.72 -17.18 0.40
N PRO A 36 43.92 -17.01 -0.16
CA PRO A 36 44.77 -15.88 0.08
C PRO A 36 44.44 -14.66 -0.79
N THR A 37 44.57 -13.51 -0.18
CA THR A 37 44.52 -12.16 -0.75
C THR A 37 45.50 -12.00 -1.93
N GLN A 38 44.98 -11.67 -3.10
CA GLN A 38 45.75 -10.99 -4.14
C GLN A 38 45.07 -9.68 -4.49
N ALA A 39 45.77 -8.60 -4.10
CA ALA A 39 45.40 -7.23 -4.47
C ALA A 39 45.70 -7.03 -5.97
N ALA A 40 44.66 -6.75 -6.75
CA ALA A 40 44.79 -6.13 -8.06
C ALA A 40 44.48 -4.65 -7.90
N GLN A 41 45.53 -3.83 -7.94
CA GLN A 41 45.35 -2.38 -8.07
C GLN A 41 44.90 -2.07 -9.49
N THR A 42 43.65 -1.67 -9.63
CA THR A 42 43.19 -0.93 -10.80
C THR A 42 43.16 0.54 -10.40
N GLU A 43 44.06 1.31 -11.02
CA GLU A 43 44.05 2.77 -10.97
C GLU A 43 42.78 3.26 -11.67
N SER A 44 41.76 3.61 -10.92
CA SER A 44 40.63 4.39 -11.41
C SER A 44 40.95 5.86 -11.25
N GLY A 45 40.94 6.59 -12.35
CA GLY A 45 41.11 8.04 -12.38
C GLY A 45 40.01 8.70 -11.54
N SER A 46 40.43 9.45 -10.52
CA SER A 46 39.58 10.26 -9.70
C SER A 46 39.13 11.51 -10.45
N GLY A 47 38.08 11.40 -11.25
CA GLY A 47 37.16 12.50 -11.40
C GLY A 47 36.26 12.46 -10.16
N ALA A 48 36.38 13.41 -9.27
CA ALA A 48 35.41 13.56 -8.19
C ALA A 48 34.07 13.95 -8.87
N GLU A 49 33.19 12.97 -9.04
CA GLU A 49 31.78 13.25 -9.36
C GLU A 49 31.25 14.08 -8.19
N GLU A 50 30.65 15.24 -8.51
CA GLU A 50 29.95 16.01 -7.48
C GLU A 50 28.89 15.07 -6.85
N PRO A 51 28.79 15.06 -5.50
CA PRO A 51 27.82 14.20 -4.84
C PRO A 51 26.42 14.54 -5.35
N VAL A 52 25.70 13.54 -5.85
CA VAL A 52 24.30 13.71 -6.29
C VAL A 52 23.51 14.25 -5.10
N GLU A 53 22.88 15.39 -5.27
CA GLU A 53 22.03 15.98 -4.24
C GLU A 53 20.76 15.10 -4.12
N ILE A 54 20.64 14.44 -2.98
CA ILE A 54 19.48 13.61 -2.67
C ILE A 54 18.35 14.50 -2.22
N LYS A 55 17.29 14.55 -3.00
CA LYS A 55 16.06 15.25 -2.62
C LYS A 55 15.19 14.32 -1.79
N THR A 56 14.46 14.90 -0.85
CA THR A 56 13.39 14.24 -0.11
C THR A 56 12.16 15.14 -0.12
N TYR A 57 10.99 14.55 -0.10
CA TYR A 57 9.75 15.27 -0.20
C TYR A 57 8.90 15.10 1.07
N PRO A 58 8.14 16.13 1.46
CA PRO A 58 7.16 15.98 2.53
C PRO A 58 6.04 15.05 2.07
N LEU A 59 5.44 14.35 3.03
CA LEU A 59 4.23 13.57 2.76
C LEU A 59 3.14 14.47 2.16
N PRO A 60 2.39 14.00 1.15
CA PRO A 60 1.29 14.76 0.57
C PRO A 60 0.19 15.02 1.61
N GLU A 61 -0.03 16.28 1.96
CA GLU A 61 -1.03 16.66 2.99
C GLU A 61 -2.47 16.35 2.56
N GLU A 62 -2.74 16.42 1.27
CA GLU A 62 -4.09 16.26 0.70
C GLU A 62 -4.37 14.85 0.18
N ASN A 63 -3.45 13.92 0.37
CA ASN A 63 -3.65 12.53 -0.01
C ASN A 63 -2.96 11.61 1.00
N VAL A 64 -3.75 10.98 1.84
CA VAL A 64 -3.27 10.06 2.88
C VAL A 64 -3.89 8.69 2.65
N ARG A 65 -3.02 7.70 2.45
CA ARG A 65 -3.45 6.32 2.33
C ARG A 65 -3.73 5.74 3.71
N ALA A 66 -4.87 5.07 3.86
CA ALA A 66 -5.16 4.33 5.06
C ALA A 66 -4.37 3.02 5.08
N ASN A 67 -3.94 2.62 6.26
CA ASN A 67 -3.25 1.37 6.48
C ASN A 67 -4.23 0.30 6.91
N ILE A 68 -4.26 -0.81 6.22
CA ILE A 68 -5.04 -1.99 6.61
C ILE A 68 -4.26 -2.72 7.71
N ILE A 69 -4.86 -2.83 8.90
CA ILE A 69 -4.18 -3.36 10.07
C ILE A 69 -4.71 -4.77 10.36
N TYR A 70 -4.00 -5.79 9.88
CA TYR A 70 -4.26 -7.20 10.28
C TYR A 70 -3.25 -7.76 11.29
N ALA A 71 -2.21 -7.00 11.60
CA ALA A 71 -1.19 -7.29 12.59
C ALA A 71 -0.63 -5.95 13.05
N PRO A 72 0.21 -5.84 14.08
CA PRO A 72 0.81 -4.58 14.49
C PRO A 72 1.66 -4.00 13.34
N SER A 73 0.97 -3.52 12.32
CA SER A 73 1.54 -2.81 11.17
C SER A 73 1.48 -1.34 11.47
N PRO A 74 2.55 -0.57 11.30
CA PRO A 74 2.51 0.86 11.49
C PRO A 74 1.64 1.48 10.40
N SER A 75 0.73 2.36 10.78
CA SER A 75 0.15 3.32 9.85
C SER A 75 0.99 4.59 9.89
N THR A 76 1.17 5.21 8.74
CA THR A 76 1.93 6.44 8.64
C THR A 76 0.98 7.62 8.63
N GLY A 77 1.24 8.58 9.51
CA GLY A 77 0.57 9.86 9.52
C GLY A 77 1.61 10.93 9.77
N GLY A 78 1.86 11.78 8.78
CA GLY A 78 2.69 12.95 8.93
C GLY A 78 4.03 12.74 9.65
N PHE A 79 4.05 12.94 10.96
CA PHE A 79 5.27 12.92 11.77
C PHE A 79 5.54 11.60 12.48
N TRP A 80 4.54 10.74 12.66
CA TRP A 80 4.62 9.55 13.51
C TRP A 80 4.18 8.31 12.76
N THR A 81 4.73 7.19 13.18
CA THR A 81 4.21 5.88 12.82
C THR A 81 3.25 5.44 13.90
N PHE A 82 2.03 5.08 13.53
CA PHE A 82 1.03 4.55 14.45
C PHE A 82 0.86 3.05 14.26
N ALA A 83 0.65 2.34 15.35
CA ALA A 83 0.32 0.93 15.35
C ALA A 83 -0.89 0.67 16.23
N VAL A 84 -1.64 -0.36 15.94
CA VAL A 84 -2.69 -0.84 16.85
C VAL A 84 -2.03 -1.52 18.03
N PHE A 85 -2.33 -1.02 19.23
CA PHE A 85 -1.73 -1.52 20.46
C PHE A 85 -2.43 -2.80 20.97
N ASN A 86 -3.76 -2.82 20.95
CA ASN A 86 -4.57 -3.94 21.45
C ASN A 86 -5.94 -3.97 20.75
N ALA A 87 -5.94 -4.18 19.44
CA ALA A 87 -7.12 -4.17 18.58
C ALA A 87 -7.94 -2.85 18.63
N SER A 88 -8.12 -2.21 19.78
CA SER A 88 -8.97 -1.01 19.96
C SER A 88 -8.22 0.26 20.35
N SER A 89 -6.90 0.22 20.47
CA SER A 89 -6.07 1.36 20.86
C SER A 89 -4.88 1.52 19.93
N ILE A 90 -4.40 2.74 19.78
CA ILE A 90 -3.23 3.05 18.97
C ILE A 90 -2.01 3.37 19.84
N GLN A 91 -0.84 3.05 19.33
CA GLN A 91 0.47 3.45 19.84
C GLN A 91 1.18 4.26 18.76
N ALA A 92 1.83 5.34 19.16
CA ALA A 92 2.68 6.13 18.28
C ALA A 92 4.16 5.75 18.50
N TYR A 93 4.93 5.84 17.44
CA TYR A 93 6.39 5.72 17.49
C TYR A 93 7.03 6.93 16.81
N ASP A 94 7.97 7.57 17.50
CA ASP A 94 8.78 8.67 16.99
C ASP A 94 10.15 8.13 16.53
N PRO A 95 10.43 8.06 15.23
CA PRO A 95 11.69 7.56 14.72
C PRO A 95 12.89 8.49 15.04
N VAL A 96 12.64 9.79 15.27
CA VAL A 96 13.70 10.76 15.62
C VAL A 96 14.22 10.51 17.03
N THR A 97 13.33 10.40 18.00
CA THR A 97 13.68 10.14 19.40
C THR A 97 13.80 8.66 19.73
N ARG A 98 13.37 7.78 18.82
CA ARG A 98 13.30 6.32 18.98
C ARG A 98 12.49 5.90 20.21
N THR A 99 11.34 6.56 20.41
CA THR A 99 10.48 6.31 21.56
C THR A 99 9.07 5.97 21.13
N SER A 100 8.51 4.96 21.78
CA SER A 100 7.08 4.62 21.67
C SER A 100 6.29 5.27 22.80
N TYR A 101 5.09 5.74 22.49
CA TYR A 101 4.17 6.27 23.48
C TYR A 101 2.71 6.05 23.02
N ILE A 102 1.80 6.05 23.98
CA ILE A 102 0.36 6.06 23.66
C ILE A 102 -0.06 7.54 23.52
N PRO A 103 -0.65 7.96 22.38
CA PRO A 103 -1.04 9.35 22.13
C PRO A 103 -2.28 9.71 22.95
N CYS A 104 -2.11 9.75 24.28
CA CYS A 104 -3.11 10.12 25.25
C CYS A 104 -2.58 11.20 26.17
N TYR A 105 -3.31 12.31 26.23
CA TYR A 105 -2.94 13.49 27.01
C TYR A 105 -3.54 13.51 28.42
N GLN A 106 -4.28 12.47 28.83
CA GLN A 106 -4.88 12.39 30.15
C GLN A 106 -3.91 11.81 31.18
N ALA A 107 -3.63 12.55 32.23
CA ALA A 107 -2.79 12.09 33.35
C ALA A 107 -3.46 10.89 34.05
N GLY A 108 -2.72 9.77 34.19
CA GLY A 108 -3.20 8.56 34.87
C GLY A 108 -4.19 7.72 34.08
N CYS A 109 -4.35 7.98 32.80
CA CYS A 109 -5.18 7.18 31.92
C CYS A 109 -4.70 5.73 31.84
N LYS A 110 -5.62 4.79 31.86
CA LYS A 110 -5.33 3.34 31.72
C LYS A 110 -5.38 2.86 30.26
N HIS A 111 -5.74 3.73 29.33
CA HIS A 111 -5.85 3.49 27.88
C HIS A 111 -6.78 2.34 27.47
N ASN A 112 -7.84 2.13 28.21
CA ASN A 112 -8.79 1.02 28.02
C ASN A 112 -10.26 1.43 28.04
N ASP A 113 -10.55 2.71 27.97
CA ASP A 113 -11.91 3.24 27.94
C ASP A 113 -12.03 4.51 27.09
N GLU A 114 -13.25 4.96 26.82
CA GLU A 114 -13.58 6.06 25.93
C GLU A 114 -13.03 7.43 26.38
N SER A 115 -12.61 7.56 27.63
CA SER A 115 -11.93 8.76 28.09
C SER A 115 -10.52 8.90 27.51
N CYS A 116 -9.92 7.80 27.06
CA CYS A 116 -8.60 7.78 26.45
C CYS A 116 -8.64 8.27 25.00
N THR A 117 -7.77 9.21 24.65
CA THR A 117 -7.70 9.78 23.29
C THR A 117 -7.14 8.80 22.25
N ALA A 118 -6.44 7.77 22.70
CA ALA A 118 -5.90 6.70 21.86
C ALA A 118 -6.81 5.46 21.74
N TYR A 119 -7.96 5.44 22.44
CA TYR A 119 -8.86 4.30 22.50
C TYR A 119 -10.07 4.50 21.58
N PHE A 120 -10.34 3.56 20.69
CA PHE A 120 -11.43 3.61 19.71
C PHE A 120 -12.62 2.70 20.04
N GLY A 121 -12.54 1.97 21.15
CA GLY A 121 -13.66 1.20 21.70
C GLY A 121 -13.91 -0.14 21.04
N LYS A 122 -13.43 -0.33 19.82
CA LYS A 122 -13.65 -1.50 18.97
C LYS A 122 -12.39 -1.84 18.18
N GLU A 123 -12.39 -2.98 17.51
CA GLU A 123 -11.29 -3.41 16.66
C GLU A 123 -11.08 -2.42 15.52
N ILE A 124 -9.83 -1.94 15.38
CA ILE A 124 -9.41 -1.03 14.32
C ILE A 124 -8.89 -1.89 13.17
N THR A 125 -9.51 -1.80 12.01
CA THR A 125 -9.10 -2.53 10.79
C THR A 125 -8.29 -1.66 9.82
N ALA A 126 -8.48 -0.34 9.87
CA ALA A 126 -7.67 0.60 9.11
C ALA A 126 -7.58 1.93 9.85
N LEU A 127 -6.45 2.65 9.67
CA LEU A 127 -6.18 3.92 10.34
C LEU A 127 -5.46 4.86 9.38
N ALA A 128 -5.83 6.15 9.44
CA ALA A 128 -5.11 7.23 8.77
C ALA A 128 -5.11 8.48 9.68
N GLU A 129 -4.06 9.30 9.56
CA GLU A 129 -4.04 10.66 10.10
C GLU A 129 -4.22 11.64 8.94
N TYR A 130 -5.17 12.57 9.08
CA TYR A 130 -5.44 13.56 8.04
C TYR A 130 -5.92 14.88 8.67
N ARG A 131 -5.25 15.98 8.33
CA ARG A 131 -5.59 17.32 8.82
C ARG A 131 -5.78 17.39 10.33
N GLY A 132 -4.87 16.72 11.08
CA GLY A 132 -4.87 16.74 12.56
C GLY A 132 -5.96 15.90 13.22
N ASN A 133 -6.61 15.00 12.49
CA ASN A 133 -7.55 14.02 13.02
C ASN A 133 -7.11 12.60 12.66
N PHE A 134 -7.39 11.66 13.54
CA PHE A 134 -7.40 10.24 13.22
C PHE A 134 -8.73 9.87 12.57
N TYR A 135 -8.66 9.08 11.52
CA TYR A 135 -9.78 8.41 10.87
C TYR A 135 -9.54 6.92 10.97
N ALA A 136 -10.47 6.20 11.57
CA ALA A 136 -10.33 4.77 11.76
C ALA A 136 -11.57 4.04 11.25
N MET A 137 -11.34 2.95 10.54
CA MET A 137 -12.37 1.94 10.31
C MET A 137 -12.38 1.00 11.48
N ILE A 138 -13.51 0.82 12.12
CA ILE A 138 -13.70 -0.09 13.24
C ILE A 138 -14.76 -1.15 12.92
N CYS A 139 -14.52 -2.39 13.38
CA CYS A 139 -15.49 -3.48 13.31
C CYS A 139 -16.20 -3.66 14.66
N TYR A 140 -17.47 -4.03 14.61
CA TYR A 140 -18.28 -4.31 15.78
C TYR A 140 -19.36 -5.37 15.49
N ASN A 141 -20.11 -5.79 16.51
CA ASN A 141 -21.11 -6.87 16.40
C ASN A 141 -20.52 -8.18 15.86
N ASP A 142 -19.38 -8.63 16.45
CA ASP A 142 -18.68 -9.85 16.03
C ASP A 142 -18.34 -9.86 14.53
N ASP A 143 -17.81 -8.72 14.04
CA ASP A 143 -17.37 -8.47 12.66
C ASP A 143 -18.46 -8.45 11.59
N THR A 144 -19.72 -8.34 12.00
CA THR A 144 -20.85 -8.23 11.04
C THR A 144 -21.14 -6.80 10.61
N ALA A 145 -20.55 -5.82 11.26
CA ALA A 145 -20.79 -4.40 11.00
C ALA A 145 -19.50 -3.58 11.08
N SER A 146 -19.46 -2.45 10.38
CA SER A 146 -18.32 -1.54 10.35
C SER A 146 -18.76 -0.09 10.57
N ALA A 147 -17.85 0.76 11.08
CA ALA A 147 -18.04 2.20 11.13
C ALA A 147 -16.75 2.95 10.83
N LEU A 148 -16.87 4.04 10.09
CA LEU A 148 -15.83 5.06 9.98
C LEU A 148 -16.00 6.04 11.13
N VAL A 149 -14.96 6.20 11.92
CA VAL A 149 -14.93 7.09 13.08
C VAL A 149 -13.79 8.08 12.98
N THR A 150 -13.92 9.22 13.65
CA THR A 150 -12.87 10.23 13.71
C THR A 150 -12.71 10.78 15.12
N ARG A 151 -11.49 11.27 15.42
CA ARG A 151 -11.21 12.10 16.59
C ARG A 151 -9.96 12.95 16.35
N PRO A 152 -9.86 14.15 17.00
CA PRO A 152 -8.64 14.95 16.92
C PRO A 152 -7.42 14.22 17.47
N VAL A 153 -6.26 14.34 16.81
CA VAL A 153 -4.97 13.83 17.28
C VAL A 153 -4.61 14.41 18.66
N SER A 154 -4.95 15.69 18.89
CA SER A 154 -4.77 16.37 20.18
C SER A 154 -5.69 15.89 21.30
N GLY A 155 -6.60 14.97 21.00
CA GLY A 155 -7.61 14.47 21.93
C GLY A 155 -8.96 15.16 21.75
N GLY A 156 -10.02 14.42 22.04
CA GLY A 156 -11.41 14.87 21.90
C GLY A 156 -12.36 13.67 21.88
N PRO A 157 -13.66 13.92 21.73
CA PRO A 157 -14.63 12.83 21.61
C PRO A 157 -14.40 12.03 20.35
N LEU A 158 -14.74 10.75 20.40
CA LEU A 158 -14.85 9.92 19.22
C LEU A 158 -16.18 10.22 18.54
N GLU A 159 -16.13 10.54 17.26
CA GLU A 159 -17.30 10.82 16.44
C GLU A 159 -17.47 9.73 15.39
N VAL A 160 -18.71 9.28 15.19
CA VAL A 160 -19.06 8.32 14.15
C VAL A 160 -19.48 9.11 12.92
N LEU A 161 -18.77 8.95 11.82
CA LEU A 161 -19.06 9.62 10.55
C LEU A 161 -20.05 8.84 9.70
N ALA A 162 -19.89 7.52 9.66
CA ALA A 162 -20.78 6.61 8.92
C ALA A 162 -20.78 5.23 9.56
N ARG A 163 -21.89 4.48 9.35
CA ARG A 163 -22.06 3.10 9.81
C ARG A 163 -22.62 2.24 8.71
N TRP A 164 -22.14 1.00 8.65
CA TRP A 164 -22.65 -0.06 7.79
C TRP A 164 -23.10 -1.19 8.70
N GLU A 165 -24.39 -1.28 8.91
CA GLU A 165 -25.03 -2.27 9.78
C GLU A 165 -25.83 -3.27 8.91
N PRO A 166 -25.81 -4.58 9.24
CA PRO A 166 -26.64 -5.54 8.54
C PRO A 166 -28.13 -5.23 8.72
N GLU A 167 -28.92 -5.46 7.68
CA GLU A 167 -30.37 -5.27 7.71
C GLU A 167 -31.12 -6.43 8.38
N ASN A 168 -30.46 -7.59 8.44
CA ASN A 168 -31.01 -8.80 9.05
C ASN A 168 -29.87 -9.72 9.55
N GLU A 169 -30.24 -10.80 10.25
CA GLU A 169 -29.28 -11.73 10.87
C GLU A 169 -28.45 -12.56 9.89
N ASN A 170 -28.84 -12.63 8.64
CA ASN A 170 -28.13 -13.37 7.60
C ASN A 170 -27.22 -12.47 6.74
N GLU A 171 -27.10 -11.22 7.09
CA GLU A 171 -26.31 -10.23 6.36
C GLU A 171 -25.09 -9.78 7.16
N VAL A 172 -23.99 -9.57 6.47
CA VAL A 172 -22.77 -8.92 6.99
C VAL A 172 -22.47 -7.71 6.12
N ARG A 173 -22.18 -6.56 6.75
CA ARG A 173 -21.72 -5.37 6.06
C ARG A 173 -20.34 -4.98 6.54
N ARG A 174 -19.37 -5.10 5.66
CA ARG A 174 -18.00 -4.69 5.90
C ARG A 174 -17.65 -3.49 5.07
N CYS A 175 -16.75 -2.67 5.60
CA CYS A 175 -16.25 -1.52 4.87
C CYS A 175 -14.72 -1.50 4.93
N GLY A 176 -14.10 -1.50 3.75
CA GLY A 176 -12.69 -1.22 3.57
C GLY A 176 -12.45 0.30 3.53
N PHE A 177 -11.30 0.76 3.99
CA PHE A 177 -10.93 2.16 3.99
C PHE A 177 -9.61 2.34 3.25
N TYR A 178 -9.64 2.98 2.08
CA TYR A 178 -8.46 3.19 1.24
C TYR A 178 -7.61 4.38 1.68
N GLY A 179 -8.26 5.46 2.12
CA GLY A 179 -7.58 6.69 2.49
C GLY A 179 -8.44 7.93 2.36
N LEU A 180 -7.78 9.09 2.44
CA LEU A 180 -8.41 10.40 2.37
C LEU A 180 -7.75 11.25 1.29
N SER A 181 -8.57 11.98 0.55
CA SER A 181 -8.09 12.96 -0.42
C SER A 181 -9.06 14.13 -0.52
N PHE A 182 -8.56 15.36 -0.39
CA PHE A 182 -9.33 16.62 -0.50
C PHE A 182 -10.65 16.64 0.29
N GLY A 183 -10.61 16.14 1.54
CA GLY A 183 -11.77 16.11 2.42
C GLY A 183 -12.77 15.01 2.14
N LYS A 184 -12.41 14.00 1.38
CA LYS A 184 -13.21 12.80 1.10
C LYS A 184 -12.52 11.56 1.66
N ALA A 185 -13.27 10.67 2.29
CA ALA A 185 -12.83 9.33 2.71
C ALA A 185 -13.29 8.30 1.67
N TYR A 186 -12.33 7.57 1.07
CA TYR A 186 -12.58 6.58 0.01
C TYR A 186 -12.70 5.19 0.60
N LEU A 187 -13.73 4.48 0.20
CA LEU A 187 -14.24 3.29 0.88
C LEU A 187 -14.67 2.24 -0.14
N THR A 188 -14.51 0.95 0.19
CA THR A 188 -15.23 -0.15 -0.44
C THR A 188 -16.22 -0.73 0.56
N VAL A 189 -17.47 -0.83 0.19
CA VAL A 189 -18.52 -1.47 0.99
C VAL A 189 -18.78 -2.86 0.41
N ALA A 190 -18.69 -3.89 1.26
CA ALA A 190 -19.07 -5.25 0.96
C ALA A 190 -20.36 -5.59 1.70
N LYS A 191 -21.33 -6.14 0.99
CA LYS A 191 -22.55 -6.71 1.54
C LYS A 191 -22.59 -8.19 1.19
N GLU A 192 -22.51 -9.03 2.21
CA GLU A 192 -22.51 -10.48 2.09
C GLU A 192 -23.82 -11.03 2.68
N THR A 193 -24.51 -11.90 1.93
CA THR A 193 -25.76 -12.54 2.39
C THR A 193 -25.54 -14.05 2.51
N PHE A 194 -25.88 -14.60 3.66
CA PHE A 194 -25.69 -16.02 3.98
C PHE A 194 -27.03 -16.76 4.02
N VAL A 195 -27.00 -18.04 3.67
CA VAL A 195 -28.14 -18.98 3.80
C VAL A 195 -27.70 -20.21 4.58
N MET A 196 -28.66 -20.83 5.27
CA MET A 196 -28.42 -22.10 5.96
C MET A 196 -28.76 -23.26 5.01
N GLU A 197 -27.73 -23.99 4.55
CA GLU A 197 -27.89 -25.23 3.78
C GLU A 197 -27.28 -26.41 4.57
N ASP A 198 -28.06 -27.45 4.77
CA ASP A 198 -27.67 -28.68 5.52
C ASP A 198 -27.09 -28.41 6.92
N GLY A 199 -27.51 -27.32 7.57
CA GLY A 199 -27.05 -26.91 8.88
C GLY A 199 -25.67 -26.22 8.89
N GLN A 200 -25.19 -25.80 7.73
CA GLN A 200 -23.99 -24.97 7.54
C GLN A 200 -24.41 -23.62 6.92
N GLU A 201 -23.68 -22.59 7.31
CA GLU A 201 -23.83 -21.25 6.76
C GLU A 201 -23.05 -21.17 5.45
N GLU A 202 -23.73 -20.86 4.34
CA GLU A 202 -23.15 -20.72 3.02
C GLU A 202 -23.39 -19.32 2.49
N LEU A 203 -22.38 -18.73 1.83
CA LEU A 203 -22.49 -17.44 1.16
C LEU A 203 -23.42 -17.59 -0.06
N ALA A 204 -24.53 -16.88 -0.01
CA ALA A 204 -25.56 -16.92 -1.07
C ALA A 204 -25.38 -15.79 -2.08
N ASP A 205 -24.96 -14.61 -1.62
CA ASP A 205 -24.83 -13.42 -2.43
C ASP A 205 -23.77 -12.49 -1.86
N GLU A 206 -23.05 -11.77 -2.73
CA GLU A 206 -22.00 -10.85 -2.38
C GLU A 206 -22.03 -9.65 -3.33
N GLU A 207 -22.23 -8.46 -2.79
CA GLU A 207 -22.29 -7.20 -3.53
C GLU A 207 -21.17 -6.27 -3.03
N TYR A 208 -20.45 -5.63 -3.96
CA TYR A 208 -19.42 -4.64 -3.63
C TYR A 208 -19.76 -3.29 -4.25
N SER A 209 -19.42 -2.21 -3.54
CA SER A 209 -19.44 -0.88 -4.15
C SER A 209 -18.31 -0.02 -3.61
N ASP A 210 -17.72 0.77 -4.51
CA ASP A 210 -16.78 1.80 -4.15
C ASP A 210 -17.51 3.15 -4.00
N CYS A 211 -17.26 3.79 -2.87
CA CYS A 211 -17.88 5.07 -2.55
C CYS A 211 -16.87 6.02 -1.89
N TYR A 212 -17.23 7.29 -1.82
CA TYR A 212 -16.56 8.21 -0.91
C TYR A 212 -17.57 8.87 0.04
N LEU A 213 -17.12 9.13 1.26
CA LEU A 213 -17.82 9.96 2.22
C LEU A 213 -17.21 11.37 2.16
N ASP A 214 -18.01 12.37 1.80
CA ASP A 214 -17.63 13.78 1.89
C ASP A 214 -17.63 14.20 3.37
N LEU A 215 -16.46 14.56 3.90
CA LEU A 215 -16.28 14.86 5.33
C LEU A 215 -16.90 16.19 5.75
N GLU A 216 -17.17 17.09 4.82
CA GLU A 216 -17.80 18.38 5.09
C GLU A 216 -19.32 18.26 5.15
N THR A 217 -19.90 17.54 4.19
CA THR A 217 -21.37 17.41 4.06
C THR A 217 -21.93 16.18 4.76
N GLY A 218 -21.11 15.14 4.97
CA GLY A 218 -21.53 13.83 5.46
C GLY A 218 -22.25 13.00 4.38
N GLU A 219 -22.19 13.40 3.11
CA GLU A 219 -22.82 12.69 2.00
C GLU A 219 -21.96 11.49 1.58
N LEU A 220 -22.59 10.31 1.50
CA LEU A 220 -21.99 9.11 0.94
C LEU A 220 -22.36 9.00 -0.54
N VAL A 221 -21.36 9.01 -1.41
CA VAL A 221 -21.53 8.96 -2.87
C VAL A 221 -20.92 7.68 -3.42
N GLU A 222 -21.76 6.81 -3.95
CA GLU A 222 -21.32 5.66 -4.71
C GLU A 222 -20.87 6.09 -6.12
N TYR A 223 -19.69 5.67 -6.54
CA TYR A 223 -19.13 6.00 -7.85
C TYR A 223 -18.82 4.76 -8.71
N MET A 224 -18.86 3.58 -8.10
CA MET A 224 -18.68 2.29 -8.78
C MET A 224 -19.42 1.21 -8.01
N ALA A 225 -20.23 0.46 -8.69
CA ALA A 225 -20.89 -0.73 -8.16
C ALA A 225 -20.34 -1.97 -8.87
N ASP A 226 -20.34 -3.06 -8.13
CA ASP A 226 -19.97 -4.36 -8.65
C ASP A 226 -20.97 -4.82 -9.72
N GLU A 227 -20.41 -5.30 -10.83
CA GLU A 227 -21.14 -6.09 -11.79
C GLU A 227 -20.47 -7.48 -11.82
N ASP A 228 -21.17 -8.50 -11.37
CA ASP A 228 -20.72 -9.90 -11.37
C ASP A 228 -19.56 -10.24 -10.38
N GLY A 229 -19.54 -9.67 -9.18
CA GLY A 229 -18.58 -10.03 -8.12
C GLY A 229 -17.18 -9.45 -8.31
N TYR A 230 -17.05 -8.30 -8.99
CA TYR A 230 -15.75 -7.68 -9.26
C TYR A 230 -15.79 -6.14 -9.30
N LEU A 231 -14.83 -5.53 -8.66
CA LEU A 231 -14.50 -4.12 -8.81
C LEU A 231 -13.07 -3.93 -9.36
N PRO A 232 -12.85 -2.99 -10.29
CA PRO A 232 -11.51 -2.59 -10.68
C PRO A 232 -10.71 -2.09 -9.47
N TYR A 233 -9.44 -2.44 -9.42
CA TYR A 233 -8.56 -2.05 -8.32
C TYR A 233 -8.17 -0.56 -8.42
N MET A 234 -8.42 0.22 -7.36
CA MET A 234 -8.03 1.61 -7.31
C MET A 234 -6.53 1.76 -6.97
N HIS A 235 -5.74 2.23 -7.93
CA HIS A 235 -4.33 2.55 -7.75
C HIS A 235 -4.11 3.79 -6.88
N GLY A 236 -4.91 4.82 -7.10
CA GLY A 236 -4.80 6.07 -6.37
C GLY A 236 -5.88 7.07 -6.73
N VAL A 237 -5.96 8.13 -5.93
CA VAL A 237 -6.95 9.20 -6.13
C VAL A 237 -6.33 10.55 -5.80
N TRP A 238 -6.67 11.57 -6.59
CA TRP A 238 -6.30 12.97 -6.36
C TRP A 238 -7.47 13.88 -6.71
N GLY A 239 -8.07 14.48 -5.69
CA GLY A 239 -9.30 15.28 -5.86
C GLY A 239 -10.45 14.42 -6.40
N ASP A 240 -10.99 14.79 -7.55
CA ASP A 240 -12.06 14.04 -8.23
C ASP A 240 -11.53 13.00 -9.23
N ILE A 241 -10.22 12.88 -9.42
CA ILE A 241 -9.63 11.93 -10.38
C ILE A 241 -9.09 10.71 -9.64
N ALA A 242 -9.58 9.54 -9.98
CA ALA A 242 -9.03 8.26 -9.54
C ALA A 242 -8.47 7.46 -10.71
N VAL A 243 -7.46 6.63 -10.44
CA VAL A 243 -6.85 5.72 -11.41
C VAL A 243 -7.18 4.30 -11.01
N PHE A 244 -7.71 3.54 -11.95
CA PHE A 244 -8.15 2.17 -11.76
C PHE A 244 -7.42 1.22 -12.69
N GLN A 245 -7.12 0.03 -12.17
CA GLN A 245 -6.70 -1.13 -12.93
C GLN A 245 -7.88 -2.10 -13.05
N ASP A 246 -8.29 -2.36 -14.27
CA ASP A 246 -9.26 -3.39 -14.60
C ASP A 246 -8.51 -4.62 -15.11
N TRP A 247 -8.77 -5.78 -14.49
CA TRP A 247 -8.12 -7.05 -14.83
C TRP A 247 -8.92 -7.85 -15.85
N TYR A 248 -10.17 -7.49 -16.05
CA TYR A 248 -11.12 -8.19 -16.90
C TYR A 248 -11.73 -7.29 -17.98
N ALA A 249 -10.97 -6.29 -18.43
CA ALA A 249 -11.42 -5.45 -19.52
C ALA A 249 -11.72 -6.28 -20.78
N ASP A 250 -12.72 -5.87 -21.54
CA ASP A 250 -13.05 -6.54 -22.79
C ASP A 250 -11.85 -6.61 -23.74
N ARG A 251 -11.74 -7.70 -24.49
CA ARG A 251 -10.71 -7.85 -25.52
C ARG A 251 -10.90 -6.83 -26.64
N PRO A 252 -9.84 -6.53 -27.43
CA PRO A 252 -9.91 -5.56 -28.52
C PRO A 252 -11.00 -5.87 -29.58
N ASP A 253 -11.43 -7.14 -29.68
CA ASP A 253 -12.51 -7.56 -30.57
C ASP A 253 -13.91 -7.47 -29.93
N GLY A 254 -13.99 -6.95 -28.69
CA GLY A 254 -15.23 -6.85 -27.92
C GLY A 254 -15.66 -8.15 -27.26
N THR A 255 -14.83 -9.20 -27.25
CA THR A 255 -15.13 -10.43 -26.53
C THR A 255 -14.86 -10.22 -25.04
N PRO A 256 -15.84 -10.45 -24.15
CA PRO A 256 -15.64 -10.28 -22.72
C PRO A 256 -14.66 -11.32 -22.17
N VAL A 257 -13.85 -10.90 -21.20
CA VAL A 257 -12.99 -11.79 -20.42
C VAL A 257 -13.86 -12.48 -19.37
N LYS A 258 -13.71 -13.80 -19.25
CA LYS A 258 -14.48 -14.58 -18.26
C LYS A 258 -13.82 -14.48 -16.88
N ARG A 259 -14.65 -14.26 -15.88
CA ARG A 259 -14.27 -14.19 -14.46
C ARG A 259 -14.42 -15.53 -13.73
N ASP A 260 -14.34 -16.65 -14.44
CA ASP A 260 -14.58 -18.00 -13.93
C ASP A 260 -13.39 -18.65 -13.21
N GLY A 261 -12.36 -17.86 -12.89
CA GLY A 261 -11.13 -18.33 -12.25
C GLY A 261 -10.11 -18.94 -13.21
N SER A 262 -10.31 -18.80 -14.52
CA SER A 262 -9.25 -19.00 -15.50
C SER A 262 -8.25 -17.84 -15.37
N GLU A 263 -6.93 -18.11 -15.56
CA GLU A 263 -5.88 -17.09 -15.52
C GLU A 263 -5.84 -16.20 -16.79
N ASP A 264 -7.01 -15.94 -17.38
CA ASP A 264 -7.13 -15.21 -18.64
C ASP A 264 -7.47 -13.74 -18.34
N TYR A 265 -6.44 -12.98 -17.96
CA TYR A 265 -6.56 -11.55 -17.65
C TYR A 265 -6.39 -10.71 -18.91
N ASN A 266 -7.07 -9.55 -18.93
CA ASN A 266 -6.94 -8.55 -19.97
C ASN A 266 -6.89 -7.16 -19.32
N PHE A 267 -5.71 -6.67 -19.07
CA PHE A 267 -5.47 -5.48 -18.25
C PHE A 267 -5.77 -4.18 -19.01
N ARG A 268 -6.46 -3.28 -18.34
CA ARG A 268 -6.62 -1.88 -18.72
C ARG A 268 -6.30 -0.98 -17.53
N LEU A 269 -5.54 0.08 -17.74
CA LEU A 269 -5.36 1.15 -16.77
C LEU A 269 -6.10 2.40 -17.28
N TYR A 270 -6.94 3.01 -16.45
CA TYR A 270 -7.71 4.19 -16.82
C TYR A 270 -7.88 5.15 -15.65
N SER A 271 -8.03 6.43 -15.94
CA SER A 271 -8.50 7.41 -14.96
C SER A 271 -9.99 7.66 -15.13
N LYS A 272 -10.67 7.93 -14.01
CA LYS A 272 -12.09 8.26 -13.96
C LYS A 272 -12.28 9.52 -13.12
N ASN A 273 -13.05 10.46 -13.65
CA ASN A 273 -13.54 11.57 -12.85
C ASN A 273 -14.75 11.08 -12.05
N LEU A 274 -14.60 10.96 -10.74
CA LEU A 274 -15.61 10.37 -9.84
C LEU A 274 -16.90 11.19 -9.76
N ARG A 275 -16.84 12.48 -10.09
CA ARG A 275 -18.02 13.35 -10.09
C ARG A 275 -18.79 13.31 -11.41
N THR A 276 -18.10 13.24 -12.55
CA THR A 276 -18.73 13.30 -13.87
C THR A 276 -18.91 11.92 -14.50
N GLY A 277 -18.19 10.90 -14.00
CA GLY A 277 -18.13 9.57 -14.58
C GLY A 277 -17.27 9.47 -15.85
N GLU A 278 -16.62 10.58 -16.28
CA GLU A 278 -15.77 10.59 -17.49
C GLU A 278 -14.53 9.72 -17.29
N GLU A 279 -14.30 8.79 -18.22
CA GLU A 279 -13.13 7.90 -18.23
C GLU A 279 -12.14 8.27 -19.30
N LYS A 280 -10.86 8.06 -19.01
CA LYS A 280 -9.75 8.24 -19.95
C LYS A 280 -8.77 7.08 -19.83
N THR A 281 -8.60 6.32 -20.91
CA THR A 281 -7.63 5.22 -20.96
C THR A 281 -6.20 5.77 -20.82
N ILE A 282 -5.41 5.12 -19.97
CA ILE A 282 -3.99 5.38 -19.74
C ILE A 282 -3.16 4.28 -20.43
N VAL A 283 -3.51 3.00 -20.21
CA VAL A 283 -2.93 1.83 -20.87
C VAL A 283 -4.07 1.05 -21.50
N ASP A 284 -3.98 0.84 -22.81
CA ASP A 284 -4.96 0.07 -23.57
C ASP A 284 -4.70 -1.43 -23.39
N VAL A 285 -5.74 -2.25 -23.54
CA VAL A 285 -5.67 -3.71 -23.48
C VAL A 285 -4.74 -4.35 -24.54
N THR A 286 -4.35 -3.59 -25.55
CA THR A 286 -3.42 -4.06 -26.59
C THR A 286 -1.95 -3.85 -26.19
N GLU A 287 -1.69 -3.16 -25.10
CA GLU A 287 -0.36 -2.86 -24.60
C GLU A 287 0.11 -3.96 -23.62
N ASN A 288 1.40 -4.20 -23.56
CA ASN A 288 1.98 -5.18 -22.63
C ASN A 288 2.16 -4.51 -21.25
N PHE A 289 1.09 -4.47 -20.48
CA PHE A 289 1.09 -3.96 -19.11
C PHE A 289 1.79 -4.94 -18.18
N ILE A 290 2.80 -4.48 -17.46
CA ILE A 290 3.52 -5.25 -16.45
C ILE A 290 2.92 -4.92 -15.08
N TRP A 291 2.27 -5.90 -14.48
CA TRP A 291 1.68 -5.77 -13.15
C TRP A 291 2.75 -5.83 -12.05
N THR A 292 2.53 -5.08 -10.96
CA THR A 292 3.31 -5.17 -9.72
C THR A 292 2.42 -5.60 -8.56
N ALA A 293 2.99 -6.39 -7.65
CA ALA A 293 2.34 -6.74 -6.39
C ALA A 293 2.51 -5.65 -5.32
N ASP A 294 3.33 -4.63 -5.58
CA ASP A 294 3.55 -3.54 -4.63
C ASP A 294 2.29 -2.67 -4.51
N PRO A 295 1.76 -2.47 -3.29
CA PRO A 295 0.59 -1.62 -3.10
C PRO A 295 0.90 -0.12 -3.27
N HIS A 296 2.18 0.27 -3.27
CA HIS A 296 2.62 1.66 -3.36
C HIS A 296 2.80 2.10 -4.82
N VAL A 297 1.71 2.08 -5.57
CA VAL A 297 1.70 2.52 -6.98
C VAL A 297 1.24 3.97 -7.15
N SER A 298 0.91 4.66 -6.05
CA SER A 298 0.57 6.09 -6.08
C SER A 298 1.16 6.84 -4.88
N TRP A 299 1.54 8.10 -5.12
CA TRP A 299 2.03 9.03 -4.11
C TRP A 299 1.61 10.47 -4.49
N GLY A 300 0.85 11.12 -3.62
CA GLY A 300 0.25 12.41 -3.95
C GLY A 300 -0.58 12.34 -5.22
N GLN A 301 -0.30 13.24 -6.18
CA GLN A 301 -0.97 13.29 -7.48
C GLN A 301 -0.41 12.31 -8.53
N TYR A 302 0.60 11.53 -8.18
CA TYR A 302 1.30 10.67 -9.14
C TYR A 302 0.90 9.20 -8.97
N THR A 303 0.72 8.51 -10.09
CA THR A 303 0.58 7.05 -10.18
C THR A 303 1.64 6.50 -11.11
N VAL A 304 2.33 5.43 -10.70
CA VAL A 304 3.36 4.75 -11.50
C VAL A 304 2.80 3.49 -12.13
N TYR A 305 3.23 3.20 -13.35
CA TYR A 305 2.91 1.95 -14.06
C TYR A 305 4.01 1.61 -15.05
N GLN A 306 4.02 0.36 -15.52
CA GLN A 306 4.99 -0.14 -16.49
C GLN A 306 4.30 -0.74 -17.71
N VAL A 307 4.80 -0.39 -18.89
CA VAL A 307 4.45 -1.04 -20.17
C VAL A 307 5.75 -1.50 -20.82
N ASP A 308 5.82 -2.78 -21.18
CA ASP A 308 7.06 -3.41 -21.65
C ASP A 308 8.23 -3.12 -20.68
N ARG A 309 9.30 -2.50 -21.18
CA ARG A 309 10.48 -2.12 -20.41
C ARG A 309 10.45 -0.71 -19.87
N SER A 310 9.40 0.06 -20.16
CA SER A 310 9.34 1.47 -19.80
C SER A 310 8.43 1.70 -18.58
N ILE A 311 8.92 2.48 -17.63
CA ILE A 311 8.17 2.96 -16.48
C ILE A 311 7.66 4.37 -16.76
N TYR A 312 6.41 4.57 -16.47
CA TYR A 312 5.68 5.81 -16.64
C TYR A 312 5.16 6.35 -15.32
N VAL A 313 5.10 7.66 -15.20
CA VAL A 313 4.37 8.37 -14.14
C VAL A 313 3.19 9.08 -14.76
N TYR A 314 2.00 8.83 -14.26
CA TYR A 314 0.78 9.54 -14.59
C TYR A 314 0.50 10.61 -13.55
N ASP A 315 0.43 11.86 -13.98
CA ASP A 315 0.03 13.00 -13.15
C ASP A 315 -1.51 13.10 -13.20
N MET A 316 -2.17 12.76 -12.11
CA MET A 316 -3.64 12.77 -12.00
C MET A 316 -4.22 14.18 -12.10
N GLU A 317 -3.51 15.21 -11.60
CA GLU A 317 -3.95 16.60 -11.69
C GLU A 317 -3.96 17.09 -13.13
N ARG A 318 -2.88 16.81 -13.89
CA ARG A 318 -2.74 17.21 -15.30
C ARG A 318 -3.33 16.19 -16.27
N GLN A 319 -3.64 15.00 -15.81
CA GLN A 319 -4.09 13.85 -16.61
C GLN A 319 -3.15 13.55 -17.80
N THR A 320 -1.85 13.54 -17.53
CA THR A 320 -0.79 13.27 -18.51
C THR A 320 0.19 12.23 -17.99
N ALA A 321 0.67 11.36 -18.89
CA ALA A 321 1.71 10.40 -18.63
C ALA A 321 3.07 10.88 -19.15
N LYS A 322 4.13 10.51 -18.43
CA LYS A 322 5.53 10.77 -18.82
C LYS A 322 6.33 9.49 -18.57
N GLU A 323 7.08 9.04 -19.58
CA GLU A 323 8.11 8.02 -19.39
C GLU A 323 9.23 8.58 -18.52
N VAL A 324 9.61 7.85 -17.46
CA VAL A 324 10.63 8.29 -16.51
C VAL A 324 11.84 7.38 -16.49
N PHE A 325 11.68 6.10 -16.91
CA PHE A 325 12.78 5.15 -16.93
C PHE A 325 12.52 4.06 -17.97
N THR A 326 13.59 3.51 -18.56
CA THR A 326 13.51 2.33 -19.45
C THR A 326 14.63 1.37 -19.09
N TYR A 327 14.30 0.13 -18.81
CA TYR A 327 15.28 -0.93 -18.59
C TYR A 327 16.06 -1.21 -19.88
N ASP A 328 17.35 -1.49 -19.75
CA ASP A 328 18.28 -1.70 -20.86
C ASP A 328 18.00 -3.00 -21.65
N GLN A 329 17.37 -3.98 -21.00
CA GLN A 329 17.01 -5.27 -21.55
C GLN A 329 15.73 -5.81 -20.91
N ASP A 330 15.21 -6.93 -21.44
CA ASP A 330 14.12 -7.66 -20.79
C ASP A 330 14.67 -8.46 -19.61
N TRP A 331 13.93 -8.41 -18.51
CA TRP A 331 14.25 -9.12 -17.28
C TRP A 331 13.17 -10.17 -16.97
N GLU A 332 13.51 -11.17 -16.17
CA GLU A 332 12.55 -12.23 -15.75
C GLU A 332 11.53 -11.73 -14.74
N GLN A 333 11.94 -10.74 -13.92
CA GLN A 333 11.12 -10.17 -12.86
C GLN A 333 11.22 -8.66 -12.89
N TYR A 334 10.08 -8.01 -12.62
CA TYR A 334 9.97 -6.58 -12.45
C TYR A 334 9.17 -6.26 -11.20
N ASN A 335 9.56 -5.21 -10.51
CA ASN A 335 8.76 -4.58 -9.47
C ASN A 335 8.96 -3.07 -9.55
N TYR A 336 7.92 -2.33 -9.29
CA TYR A 336 7.97 -0.87 -9.26
C TYR A 336 6.99 -0.33 -8.22
N SER A 337 7.37 0.79 -7.61
CA SER A 337 6.56 1.50 -6.62
C SER A 337 6.89 2.98 -6.64
N ILE A 338 6.15 3.78 -5.88
CA ILE A 338 6.40 5.21 -5.72
C ILE A 338 6.24 5.62 -4.26
N MET A 339 7.28 6.24 -3.72
CA MET A 339 7.29 6.83 -2.37
C MET A 339 8.22 8.04 -2.36
N ASP A 340 7.98 9.00 -1.47
CA ASP A 340 8.83 10.19 -1.32
C ASP A 340 9.08 10.93 -2.64
N GLY A 341 8.09 10.98 -3.53
CA GLY A 341 8.26 11.60 -4.85
C GLY A 341 9.26 10.90 -5.78
N HIS A 342 9.63 9.65 -5.47
CA HIS A 342 10.55 8.85 -6.26
C HIS A 342 9.91 7.54 -6.70
N VAL A 343 10.11 7.17 -7.94
CA VAL A 343 9.79 5.85 -8.45
C VAL A 343 10.94 4.91 -8.09
N SER A 344 10.62 3.82 -7.41
CA SER A 344 11.52 2.69 -7.24
C SER A 344 11.32 1.73 -8.41
N ALA A 345 12.39 1.43 -9.13
CA ALA A 345 12.40 0.51 -10.27
C ALA A 345 13.34 -0.65 -9.95
N ILE A 346 12.78 -1.85 -9.83
CA ILE A 346 13.52 -3.05 -9.45
C ILE A 346 13.33 -4.09 -10.55
N CYS A 347 14.42 -4.73 -10.96
CA CYS A 347 14.36 -5.85 -11.89
C CYS A 347 15.42 -6.89 -11.56
N GLY A 348 15.27 -8.06 -12.10
CA GLY A 348 16.26 -9.12 -11.86
C GLY A 348 15.97 -10.45 -12.51
N THR A 349 16.81 -11.39 -12.13
CA THR A 349 16.67 -12.82 -12.34
C THR A 349 16.65 -13.51 -10.97
N GLU A 350 16.51 -14.85 -10.93
CA GLU A 350 16.59 -15.59 -9.65
C GLU A 350 17.90 -15.35 -8.87
N ASP A 351 18.99 -14.96 -9.57
CA ASP A 351 20.34 -14.82 -8.98
C ASP A 351 20.78 -13.37 -8.78
N ARG A 352 20.08 -12.39 -9.37
CA ARG A 352 20.51 -10.98 -9.38
C ARG A 352 19.32 -10.02 -9.29
N CYS A 353 19.48 -9.00 -8.46
CA CYS A 353 18.56 -7.88 -8.35
C CYS A 353 19.29 -6.57 -8.68
N PHE A 354 18.61 -5.68 -9.38
CA PHE A 354 19.05 -4.31 -9.68
C PHE A 354 17.95 -3.35 -9.25
N ALA A 355 18.33 -2.22 -8.73
CA ALA A 355 17.38 -1.23 -8.23
C ALA A 355 17.82 0.19 -8.54
N TRP A 356 16.88 0.99 -8.96
CA TRP A 356 17.04 2.42 -9.20
C TRP A 356 15.93 3.19 -8.52
N VAL A 357 16.25 4.43 -8.16
CA VAL A 357 15.29 5.40 -7.65
C VAL A 357 15.30 6.60 -8.59
N ILE A 358 14.14 6.98 -9.11
CA ILE A 358 13.96 8.01 -10.12
C ILE A 358 13.10 9.14 -9.55
N ASP A 359 13.63 10.35 -9.46
CA ASP A 359 12.87 11.53 -9.04
C ASP A 359 11.79 11.87 -10.07
N VAL A 360 10.52 11.94 -9.64
CA VAL A 360 9.39 12.21 -10.56
C VAL A 360 9.41 13.62 -11.14
N THR A 361 10.08 14.58 -10.49
CA THR A 361 10.07 15.99 -10.89
C THR A 361 11.10 16.29 -11.95
N ASP A 362 12.35 15.84 -11.79
CA ASP A 362 13.45 16.13 -12.72
C ASP A 362 13.97 14.89 -13.48
N GLY A 363 13.62 13.69 -13.06
CA GLY A 363 14.03 12.43 -13.68
C GLY A 363 15.46 12.04 -13.35
N SER A 364 16.07 12.61 -12.30
CA SER A 364 17.37 12.17 -11.82
C SER A 364 17.28 10.73 -11.29
N VAL A 365 18.33 9.94 -11.55
CA VAL A 365 18.38 8.51 -11.26
C VAL A 365 19.49 8.23 -10.26
N ILE A 366 19.17 7.49 -9.21
CA ILE A 366 20.11 6.96 -8.22
C ILE A 366 20.07 5.43 -8.35
N GLU A 367 21.21 4.81 -8.56
CA GLU A 367 21.34 3.36 -8.47
C GLU A 367 21.56 2.97 -7.01
N LEU A 368 20.77 2.00 -6.53
CA LEU A 368 20.90 1.50 -5.16
C LEU A 368 21.76 0.24 -5.14
N ASP A 369 22.60 0.12 -4.12
CA ASP A 369 23.36 -1.10 -3.87
C ASP A 369 22.42 -2.23 -3.45
N THR A 370 22.57 -3.37 -4.10
CA THR A 370 21.90 -4.62 -3.76
C THR A 370 22.90 -5.61 -3.15
N LEU A 371 22.46 -6.51 -2.27
CA LEU A 371 23.34 -7.46 -1.58
C LEU A 371 23.87 -8.60 -2.48
N GLY A 372 23.86 -8.42 -3.80
CA GLY A 372 24.38 -9.42 -4.76
C GLY A 372 23.55 -10.69 -4.85
N GLY A 373 22.30 -10.65 -4.40
CA GLY A 373 21.28 -11.69 -4.47
C GLY A 373 19.99 -11.15 -5.09
N ASP A 374 18.96 -11.95 -5.01
CA ASP A 374 17.62 -11.69 -5.54
C ASP A 374 16.78 -10.71 -4.71
N VAL A 375 17.34 -10.09 -3.64
CA VAL A 375 16.59 -9.32 -2.67
C VAL A 375 17.24 -7.97 -2.39
N MET A 376 16.41 -6.92 -2.35
CA MET A 376 16.82 -5.62 -1.82
C MET A 376 17.18 -5.74 -0.33
N PRO A 377 18.28 -5.09 0.14
CA PRO A 377 18.67 -5.12 1.55
C PRO A 377 17.58 -4.60 2.49
N PHE A 378 16.82 -3.61 2.03
CA PHE A 378 15.72 -2.99 2.77
C PHE A 378 14.52 -2.78 1.84
N SER A 379 13.38 -3.36 2.20
CA SER A 379 12.11 -3.09 1.52
C SER A 379 11.33 -2.04 2.28
N ALA A 380 11.22 -0.84 1.72
CA ALA A 380 10.42 0.23 2.29
C ALA A 380 8.93 -0.05 2.06
N HIS A 381 8.13 -0.01 3.13
CA HIS A 381 6.68 -0.22 3.07
C HIS A 381 5.90 1.05 3.38
N TYR A 382 6.47 1.94 4.20
CA TYR A 382 5.82 3.19 4.63
C TYR A 382 6.86 4.28 4.76
N GLU A 383 6.41 5.51 4.74
CA GLU A 383 7.24 6.68 5.04
C GLU A 383 6.65 7.49 6.20
N CYS A 384 7.51 8.05 7.02
CA CYS A 384 7.17 8.83 8.21
C CYS A 384 8.29 9.82 8.52
N ASN A 385 7.97 11.11 8.56
CA ASN A 385 8.86 12.20 9.02
C ASN A 385 10.35 12.04 8.64
N GLY A 386 10.66 11.89 7.37
CA GLY A 386 12.03 11.75 6.89
C GLY A 386 12.64 10.34 7.03
N TYR A 387 11.83 9.35 7.37
CA TYR A 387 12.21 7.94 7.47
C TYR A 387 11.39 7.06 6.55
N PHE A 388 11.98 5.97 6.09
CA PHE A 388 11.26 4.80 5.60
C PHE A 388 11.12 3.77 6.71
N VAL A 389 9.99 3.08 6.71
CA VAL A 389 9.66 1.97 7.61
C VAL A 389 9.47 0.73 6.76
N GLY A 390 10.14 -0.37 7.10
CA GLY A 390 10.10 -1.55 6.28
C GLY A 390 10.81 -2.75 6.88
N LEU A 391 11.15 -3.71 6.03
CA LEU A 391 11.83 -4.93 6.40
C LEU A 391 13.31 -4.85 6.02
N LEU A 392 14.19 -5.25 6.94
CA LEU A 392 15.61 -5.45 6.68
C LEU A 392 15.85 -6.93 6.37
N HIS A 393 16.11 -7.26 5.12
CA HIS A 393 16.22 -8.66 4.66
C HIS A 393 17.43 -9.40 5.23
N ALA A 394 18.48 -8.69 5.66
CA ALA A 394 19.61 -9.27 6.38
C ALA A 394 19.24 -9.79 7.79
N SER A 395 18.09 -9.37 8.34
CA SER A 395 17.57 -9.85 9.60
C SER A 395 16.62 -11.04 9.36
N ASN A 396 16.88 -12.19 9.97
CA ASN A 396 16.04 -13.39 9.86
C ASN A 396 14.69 -13.28 10.60
N ASN A 397 14.18 -12.07 10.83
CA ASN A 397 12.94 -11.84 11.57
C ASN A 397 12.07 -10.80 10.85
N ALA A 398 10.77 -10.93 11.04
CA ALA A 398 9.75 -10.04 10.47
C ALA A 398 9.60 -8.71 11.25
N ASP A 399 10.64 -8.28 11.97
CA ASP A 399 10.59 -7.02 12.70
C ASP A 399 10.68 -5.84 11.74
N GLN A 400 9.97 -4.78 12.06
CA GLN A 400 10.06 -3.54 11.31
C GLN A 400 11.28 -2.73 11.72
N TYR A 401 11.91 -2.15 10.73
CA TYR A 401 13.06 -1.28 10.86
C TYR A 401 12.75 0.10 10.31
N TYR A 402 13.44 1.08 10.83
CA TYR A 402 13.42 2.47 10.39
C TYR A 402 14.77 2.81 9.80
N ILE A 403 14.79 3.49 8.67
CA ILE A 403 15.99 4.03 8.04
C ILE A 403 15.71 5.47 7.60
N SER A 404 16.67 6.40 7.80
CA SER A 404 16.46 7.74 7.25
C SER A 404 16.37 7.67 5.72
N LYS A 405 15.56 8.54 5.10
CA LYS A 405 15.46 8.61 3.64
C LYS A 405 16.84 8.84 3.01
N GLU A 406 17.67 9.70 3.63
CA GLU A 406 19.03 9.98 3.18
C GLU A 406 19.94 8.74 3.22
N ASP A 407 19.91 7.96 4.31
CA ASP A 407 20.70 6.71 4.41
C ASP A 407 20.21 5.67 3.41
N PHE A 408 18.90 5.55 3.21
CA PHE A 408 18.31 4.63 2.21
C PHE A 408 18.82 4.95 0.80
N TYR A 409 18.73 6.21 0.37
CA TYR A 409 19.17 6.63 -0.97
C TYR A 409 20.69 6.56 -1.17
N ARG A 410 21.47 6.49 -0.09
CA ARG A 410 22.92 6.23 -0.12
C ARG A 410 23.28 4.78 0.06
N SER A 411 22.30 3.88 0.07
CA SER A 411 22.48 2.45 0.33
C SER A 411 23.18 2.13 1.67
N ASN A 412 23.08 3.04 2.66
CA ASN A 412 23.65 2.87 4.00
C ASN A 412 22.69 2.08 4.90
N TYR A 413 22.39 0.84 4.53
CA TYR A 413 21.41 0.01 5.23
C TYR A 413 21.81 -0.41 6.63
N ASP A 414 23.11 -0.32 6.97
CA ASP A 414 23.61 -0.54 8.34
C ASP A 414 23.10 0.54 9.33
N ALA A 415 22.62 1.67 8.83
CA ALA A 415 22.02 2.72 9.66
C ALA A 415 20.57 2.39 10.08
N ALA A 416 19.95 1.33 9.54
CA ALA A 416 18.59 0.92 9.92
C ALA A 416 18.54 0.50 11.40
N PHE A 417 17.46 0.87 12.08
CA PHE A 417 17.24 0.58 13.49
C PHE A 417 15.78 0.14 13.77
N ARG A 418 15.54 -0.48 14.94
CA ARG A 418 14.24 -0.89 15.44
C ARG A 418 13.60 0.13 16.35
#